data_85ebfcea25b218ba74ef05f50c48221e
#
_entry.id   85ebfcea25b218ba74ef05f50c48221e
#
_cell.length_a   1.000
_cell.length_b   1.000
_cell.length_c   1.000
_cell.angle_alpha   90.00
_cell.angle_beta   90.00
_cell.angle_gamma   90.00
#
_symmetry.space_group_name_H-M   'P 1'
#
loop_
_entity.id
_entity.type
_entity.pdbx_description
1 polymer ?
#
loop_
_entity_poly.entity_id
_entity_poly.type
_entity_poly.pdbx_seq_one_letter_code
_entity_poly.pdbx_strand_id
1 'polypeptide(L)'
;MTKLGFQGIIEEVKPLKDVEFEPFLPGERREPKVNIPSNIDATNPLALLDLFIPREIYATIAEYTNLYTIAKNAPTAPTKFNSQYWWPTNENEIHVLFSILYYMGIYREPNYRIYWETPKPNGPNYALSKHITLNRYKNL
;
A
#
# COMPACT_ATOMS: atom_id res chain seq x y z
N MET A 1 -28.89 -24.78 6.12
CA MET A 1 -28.17 -23.48 6.16
C MET A 1 -27.89 -23.12 7.60
N THR A 2 -26.69 -23.41 8.07
CA THR A 2 -26.28 -23.24 9.47
C THR A 2 -25.68 -21.85 9.62
N LYS A 3 -26.35 -20.99 10.40
CA LYS A 3 -25.82 -19.67 10.78
C LYS A 3 -24.63 -19.88 11.72
N LEU A 4 -23.43 -19.57 11.26
CA LEU A 4 -22.25 -19.39 12.12
C LEU A 4 -22.49 -18.14 12.97
N GLY A 5 -22.84 -18.35 14.23
CA GLY A 5 -22.93 -17.28 15.22
C GLY A 5 -21.54 -16.77 15.58
N PHE A 6 -21.24 -15.54 15.24
CA PHE A 6 -20.12 -14.82 15.79
C PHE A 6 -20.48 -14.46 17.25
N GLN A 7 -20.05 -15.29 18.19
CA GLN A 7 -19.98 -14.89 19.60
C GLN A 7 -18.64 -14.18 19.81
N GLY A 8 -18.57 -12.93 19.35
CA GLY A 8 -17.54 -12.01 19.79
C GLY A 8 -17.84 -11.63 21.24
N ILE A 9 -16.87 -11.82 22.11
CA ILE A 9 -16.90 -11.25 23.47
C ILE A 9 -16.97 -9.74 23.28
N ILE A 10 -18.18 -9.18 23.42
CA ILE A 10 -18.36 -7.73 23.51
C ILE A 10 -17.93 -7.40 24.94
N GLU A 11 -16.64 -7.09 25.15
CA GLU A 11 -16.24 -6.44 26.38
C GLU A 11 -17.05 -5.14 26.49
N GLU A 12 -17.77 -5.01 27.58
CA GLU A 12 -18.58 -3.85 27.87
C GLU A 12 -17.67 -2.62 27.87
N VAL A 13 -17.82 -1.75 26.85
CA VAL A 13 -17.00 -0.54 26.71
C VAL A 13 -17.30 0.34 27.92
N LYS A 14 -16.35 0.48 28.84
CA LYS A 14 -16.48 1.36 30.00
C LYS A 14 -16.74 2.79 29.56
N PRO A 15 -17.69 3.52 30.18
CA PRO A 15 -17.87 4.93 29.92
C PRO A 15 -16.56 5.71 30.11
N LEU A 16 -16.26 6.67 29.25
CA LEU A 16 -15.03 7.47 29.27
C LEU A 16 -14.71 8.09 30.65
N LYS A 17 -15.74 8.38 31.46
CA LYS A 17 -15.61 8.89 32.83
C LYS A 17 -15.05 7.89 33.83
N ASP A 18 -15.13 6.58 33.51
CA ASP A 18 -14.68 5.48 34.35
C ASP A 18 -13.33 4.89 33.85
N VAL A 19 -12.74 5.52 32.80
CA VAL A 19 -11.42 5.17 32.31
C VAL A 19 -10.38 6.02 33.02
N GLU A 20 -9.65 5.41 33.96
CA GLU A 20 -8.49 6.03 34.57
C GLU A 20 -7.39 6.17 33.51
N PHE A 21 -7.14 7.39 33.07
CA PHE A 21 -6.12 7.67 32.07
C PHE A 21 -4.75 7.68 32.78
N GLU A 22 -4.00 6.60 32.64
CA GLU A 22 -2.58 6.61 32.99
C GLU A 22 -1.82 7.38 31.91
N PRO A 23 -1.21 8.53 32.24
CA PRO A 23 -0.40 9.25 31.27
C PRO A 23 0.74 8.34 30.80
N PHE A 24 0.94 8.26 29.47
CA PHE A 24 2.09 7.57 28.90
C PHE A 24 3.37 8.24 29.42
N LEU A 25 3.95 7.65 30.45
CA LEU A 25 5.30 7.99 30.86
C LEU A 25 6.23 7.41 29.82
N PRO A 26 7.01 8.21 29.10
CA PRO A 26 8.02 7.68 28.21
C PRO A 26 8.99 6.89 29.06
N GLY A 27 8.79 5.56 29.12
CA GLY A 27 9.74 4.65 29.69
C GLY A 27 11.07 4.78 29.00
N GLU A 28 12.15 4.27 29.61
CA GLU A 28 13.46 4.22 28.97
C GLU A 28 13.30 3.81 27.51
N ARG A 29 13.84 4.63 26.62
CA ARG A 29 13.81 4.42 25.17
C ARG A 29 14.44 3.05 24.90
N ARG A 30 13.63 2.01 24.88
CA ARG A 30 14.11 0.71 24.44
C ARG A 30 14.41 0.87 22.96
N GLU A 31 15.67 0.82 22.61
CA GLU A 31 16.05 0.72 21.22
C GLU A 31 15.33 -0.48 20.63
N PRO A 32 14.55 -0.29 19.56
CA PRO A 32 13.85 -1.41 18.95
C PRO A 32 14.89 -2.43 18.48
N LYS A 33 14.93 -3.59 19.12
CA LYS A 33 15.75 -4.70 18.65
C LYS A 33 15.09 -5.25 17.39
N VAL A 34 15.56 -4.80 16.25
CA VAL A 34 15.14 -5.35 14.96
C VAL A 34 15.87 -6.68 14.77
N ASN A 35 15.15 -7.78 14.93
CA ASN A 35 15.65 -9.12 14.66
C ASN A 35 15.48 -9.41 13.15
N ILE A 36 16.51 -9.10 12.37
CA ILE A 36 16.54 -9.46 10.95
C ILE A 36 17.05 -10.90 10.86
N PRO A 37 16.32 -11.82 10.20
CA PRO A 37 16.78 -13.18 9.96
C PRO A 37 18.16 -13.20 9.29
N SER A 38 19.04 -14.09 9.70
CA SER A 38 20.44 -14.14 9.23
C SER A 38 20.59 -14.43 7.72
N ASN A 39 19.54 -14.96 7.08
CA ASN A 39 19.47 -15.22 5.65
C ASN A 39 19.04 -14.01 4.82
N ILE A 40 18.73 -12.87 5.47
CA ILE A 40 18.30 -11.66 4.80
C ILE A 40 19.44 -10.66 4.77
N ASP A 41 19.71 -10.12 3.59
CA ASP A 41 20.66 -9.02 3.43
C ASP A 41 20.05 -7.71 3.97
N ALA A 42 20.49 -7.32 5.17
CA ALA A 42 20.04 -6.10 5.84
C ALA A 42 20.42 -4.80 5.10
N THR A 43 21.32 -4.88 4.11
CA THR A 43 21.71 -3.72 3.28
C THR A 43 20.82 -3.57 2.05
N ASN A 44 20.00 -4.56 1.75
CA ASN A 44 19.08 -4.55 0.62
C ASN A 44 17.67 -4.10 1.08
N PRO A 45 17.23 -2.86 0.74
CA PRO A 45 15.91 -2.36 1.15
C PRO A 45 14.75 -3.22 0.64
N LEU A 46 14.90 -3.85 -0.53
CA LEU A 46 13.87 -4.72 -1.09
C LEU A 46 13.72 -6.01 -0.26
N ALA A 47 14.83 -6.63 0.13
CA ALA A 47 14.81 -7.82 0.98
C ALA A 47 14.18 -7.52 2.35
N LEU A 48 14.38 -6.33 2.90
CA LEU A 48 13.72 -5.89 4.13
C LEU A 48 12.22 -5.67 3.92
N LEU A 49 11.81 -5.13 2.77
CA LEU A 49 10.40 -4.95 2.45
C LEU A 49 9.68 -6.29 2.30
N ASP A 50 10.30 -7.28 1.66
CA ASP A 50 9.75 -8.62 1.45
C ASP A 50 9.51 -9.37 2.77
N LEU A 51 10.16 -8.97 3.88
CA LEU A 51 9.86 -9.48 5.22
C LEU A 51 8.46 -9.06 5.72
N PHE A 52 8.00 -7.88 5.32
CA PHE A 52 6.70 -7.36 5.74
C PHE A 52 5.59 -7.71 4.76
N ILE A 53 5.91 -7.76 3.48
CA ILE A 53 4.94 -8.04 2.41
C ILE A 53 5.55 -9.09 1.48
N PRO A 54 5.30 -10.38 1.73
CA PRO A 54 5.74 -11.45 0.85
C PRO A 54 5.23 -11.27 -0.59
N ARG A 55 6.02 -11.69 -1.57
CA ARG A 55 5.71 -11.51 -3.00
C ARG A 55 4.37 -12.12 -3.41
N GLU A 56 3.96 -13.21 -2.78
CA GLU A 56 2.70 -13.89 -3.00
C GLU A 56 1.49 -12.99 -2.73
N ILE A 57 1.63 -12.01 -1.83
CA ILE A 57 0.57 -11.04 -1.55
C ILE A 57 0.33 -10.13 -2.76
N TYR A 58 1.36 -9.70 -3.46
CA TYR A 58 1.22 -8.87 -4.67
C TYR A 58 0.50 -9.62 -5.79
N ALA A 59 0.80 -10.92 -5.96
CA ALA A 59 0.09 -11.77 -6.91
C ALA A 59 -1.41 -11.91 -6.55
N THR A 60 -1.69 -12.14 -5.28
CA THR A 60 -3.06 -12.23 -4.74
C THR A 60 -3.84 -10.93 -4.95
N ILE A 61 -3.23 -9.78 -4.66
CA ILE A 61 -3.85 -8.46 -4.89
C ILE A 61 -4.14 -8.25 -6.37
N ALA A 62 -3.20 -8.61 -7.26
CA ALA A 62 -3.40 -8.50 -8.70
C ALA A 62 -4.59 -9.34 -9.18
N GLU A 63 -4.70 -10.59 -8.71
CA GLU A 63 -5.80 -11.50 -9.03
C GLU A 63 -7.15 -10.91 -8.59
N TYR A 64 -7.28 -10.53 -7.33
CA TYR A 64 -8.54 -9.97 -6.81
C TYR A 64 -8.90 -8.64 -7.45
N THR A 65 -7.92 -7.81 -7.78
CA THR A 65 -8.15 -6.55 -8.51
C THR A 65 -8.74 -6.83 -9.90
N ASN A 66 -8.20 -7.82 -10.61
CA ASN A 66 -8.72 -8.24 -11.91
C ASN A 66 -10.12 -8.83 -11.80
N LEU A 67 -10.37 -9.70 -10.82
CA LEU A 67 -11.70 -10.28 -10.58
C LEU A 67 -12.74 -9.20 -10.23
N TYR A 68 -12.37 -8.24 -9.41
CA TYR A 68 -13.25 -7.13 -9.05
C TYR A 68 -13.67 -6.31 -10.28
N THR A 69 -12.73 -6.00 -11.18
CA THR A 69 -13.04 -5.23 -12.40
C THR A 69 -13.95 -5.99 -13.36
N ILE A 70 -13.78 -7.31 -13.48
CA ILE A 70 -14.69 -8.18 -14.23
C ILE A 70 -16.10 -8.15 -13.61
N ALA A 71 -16.19 -8.32 -12.29
CA ALA A 71 -17.46 -8.30 -11.57
C ALA A 71 -18.20 -6.95 -11.68
N LYS A 72 -17.47 -5.86 -11.83
CA LYS A 72 -17.99 -4.50 -12.05
C LYS A 72 -18.26 -4.17 -13.51
N ASN A 73 -18.06 -5.12 -14.45
CA ASN A 73 -18.18 -4.89 -15.90
C ASN A 73 -17.40 -3.66 -16.37
N ALA A 74 -16.22 -3.44 -15.81
CA ALA A 74 -15.39 -2.31 -16.18
C ALA A 74 -14.99 -2.40 -17.66
N PRO A 75 -15.08 -1.30 -18.42
CA PRO A 75 -14.70 -1.30 -19.83
C PRO A 75 -13.23 -1.71 -19.97
N THR A 76 -12.99 -2.80 -20.69
CA THR A 76 -11.65 -3.33 -20.93
C THR A 76 -11.07 -2.72 -22.20
N ALA A 77 -9.82 -2.29 -22.15
CA ALA A 77 -9.15 -1.73 -23.31
C ALA A 77 -8.88 -2.83 -24.37
N PRO A 78 -9.14 -2.55 -25.64
CA PRO A 78 -8.72 -3.42 -26.71
C PRO A 78 -7.18 -3.52 -26.83
N THR A 79 -6.46 -2.52 -26.34
CA THR A 79 -5.00 -2.48 -26.31
C THR A 79 -4.51 -1.75 -25.04
N LYS A 80 -3.29 -2.10 -24.56
CA LYS A 80 -2.64 -1.47 -23.42
C LYS A 80 -2.38 0.03 -23.55
N PHE A 81 -2.51 0.59 -24.75
CA PHE A 81 -2.21 2.00 -25.00
C PHE A 81 -3.37 2.96 -24.71
N ASN A 82 -4.57 2.44 -24.46
CA ASN A 82 -5.70 3.29 -24.13
C ASN A 82 -5.85 3.43 -22.61
N SER A 83 -5.26 4.48 -22.05
CA SER A 83 -5.19 4.75 -20.62
C SER A 83 -6.54 5.04 -19.93
N GLN A 84 -7.63 5.17 -20.70
CA GLN A 84 -8.97 5.41 -20.17
C GLN A 84 -9.69 4.12 -19.78
N TYR A 85 -9.22 2.97 -20.26
CA TYR A 85 -9.84 1.68 -20.04
C TYR A 85 -9.00 0.82 -19.12
N TRP A 86 -9.66 -0.14 -18.49
CA TRP A 86 -8.99 -1.15 -17.68
C TRP A 86 -8.27 -2.19 -18.57
N TRP A 87 -7.08 -2.60 -18.16
CA TRP A 87 -6.44 -3.84 -18.59
C TRP A 87 -5.93 -4.60 -17.38
N PRO A 88 -5.89 -5.93 -17.45
CA PRO A 88 -5.46 -6.75 -16.31
C PRO A 88 -4.12 -6.32 -15.76
N THR A 89 -4.04 -6.26 -14.43
CA THR A 89 -2.81 -6.00 -13.71
C THR A 89 -2.09 -7.32 -13.38
N ASN A 90 -0.83 -7.20 -12.96
CA ASN A 90 0.00 -8.33 -12.56
C ASN A 90 0.79 -8.00 -11.30
N GLU A 91 1.43 -9.03 -10.73
CA GLU A 91 2.27 -8.94 -9.53
C GLU A 91 3.28 -7.78 -9.58
N ASN A 92 4.02 -7.66 -10.68
CA ASN A 92 5.06 -6.63 -10.80
C ASN A 92 4.47 -5.21 -10.81
N GLU A 93 3.32 -5.02 -11.42
CA GLU A 93 2.66 -3.72 -11.45
C GLU A 93 2.12 -3.33 -10.06
N ILE A 94 1.58 -4.29 -9.32
CA ILE A 94 1.18 -4.07 -7.91
C ILE A 94 2.39 -3.77 -7.04
N HIS A 95 3.53 -4.44 -7.26
CA HIS A 95 4.76 -4.15 -6.55
C HIS A 95 5.26 -2.72 -6.81
N VAL A 96 5.20 -2.25 -8.07
CA VAL A 96 5.50 -0.85 -8.43
C VAL A 96 4.53 0.12 -7.75
N LEU A 97 3.23 -0.21 -7.70
CA LEU A 97 2.22 0.60 -7.01
C LEU A 97 2.58 0.79 -5.53
N PHE A 98 2.90 -0.30 -4.82
CA PHE A 98 3.30 -0.23 -3.41
C PHE A 98 4.57 0.58 -3.21
N SER A 99 5.57 0.40 -4.09
CA SER A 99 6.81 1.19 -4.06
C SER A 99 6.53 2.69 -4.18
N ILE A 100 5.58 3.08 -5.04
CA ILE A 100 5.13 4.47 -5.19
C ILE A 100 4.43 4.95 -3.92
N LEU A 101 3.55 4.15 -3.32
CA LEU A 101 2.86 4.52 -2.07
C LEU A 101 3.85 4.75 -0.94
N TYR A 102 4.89 3.91 -0.79
CA TYR A 102 5.96 4.14 0.19
C TYR A 102 6.75 5.41 -0.11
N TYR A 103 7.11 5.62 -1.37
CA TYR A 103 7.82 6.82 -1.79
C TYR A 103 7.03 8.10 -1.44
N MET A 104 5.72 8.10 -1.72
CA MET A 104 4.82 9.21 -1.39
C MET A 104 4.64 9.37 0.13
N GLY A 105 4.77 8.30 0.90
CA GLY A 105 4.76 8.35 2.37
C GLY A 105 5.99 9.05 2.95
N ILE A 106 7.14 8.92 2.29
CA ILE A 106 8.42 9.55 2.70
C ILE A 106 8.47 11.01 2.22
N TYR A 107 8.20 11.23 0.94
CA TYR A 107 8.21 12.56 0.29
C TYR A 107 6.78 13.06 0.16
N ARG A 108 6.28 13.72 1.20
CA ARG A 108 4.87 14.13 1.28
C ARG A 108 4.61 15.40 0.50
N GLU A 109 3.74 15.31 -0.49
CA GLU A 109 3.23 16.44 -1.25
C GLU A 109 1.75 16.68 -0.96
N PRO A 110 1.26 17.94 -1.02
CA PRO A 110 -0.14 18.24 -0.75
C PRO A 110 -1.10 17.66 -1.79
N ASN A 111 -0.60 17.35 -2.99
CA ASN A 111 -1.38 16.76 -4.07
C ASN A 111 -0.58 15.67 -4.77
N TYR A 112 -1.14 14.46 -4.84
CA TYR A 112 -0.49 13.32 -5.48
C TYR A 112 -0.14 13.54 -6.96
N ARG A 113 -0.81 14.45 -7.69
CA ARG A 113 -0.51 14.75 -9.09
C ARG A 113 0.89 15.33 -9.28
N ILE A 114 1.42 16.01 -8.27
CA ILE A 114 2.74 16.65 -8.30
C ILE A 114 3.85 15.63 -8.63
N TYR A 115 3.71 14.39 -8.19
CA TYR A 115 4.69 13.34 -8.46
C TYR A 115 4.79 12.94 -9.96
N TRP A 116 3.80 13.28 -10.77
CA TRP A 116 3.77 13.06 -12.23
C TRP A 116 3.97 14.33 -13.04
N GLU A 117 4.00 15.49 -12.41
CA GLU A 117 4.22 16.76 -13.09
C GLU A 117 5.66 16.91 -13.56
N THR A 118 5.84 17.74 -14.60
CA THR A 118 7.18 18.12 -15.04
C THR A 118 7.90 18.90 -13.95
N PRO A 119 9.17 18.56 -13.63
CA PRO A 119 9.91 19.26 -12.59
C PRO A 119 9.97 20.77 -12.85
N LYS A 120 9.69 21.56 -11.82
CA LYS A 120 9.93 23.00 -11.84
C LYS A 120 11.44 23.28 -11.67
N PRO A 121 11.97 24.39 -12.18
CA PRO A 121 13.42 24.68 -12.15
C PRO A 121 14.09 24.54 -10.77
N ASN A 122 13.36 24.79 -9.70
CA ASN A 122 13.84 24.66 -8.32
C ASN A 122 13.00 23.70 -7.47
N GLY A 123 12.23 22.82 -8.10
CA GLY A 123 11.36 21.87 -7.45
C GLY A 123 11.92 20.44 -7.47
N PRO A 124 11.34 19.53 -6.68
CA PRO A 124 11.71 18.13 -6.68
C PRO A 124 11.37 17.48 -8.02
N ASN A 125 12.21 16.54 -8.44
CA ASN A 125 11.98 15.70 -9.62
C ASN A 125 11.65 14.28 -9.20
N TYR A 126 10.38 13.95 -9.13
CA TYR A 126 9.93 12.62 -8.70
C TYR A 126 10.00 11.57 -9.80
N ALA A 127 9.86 11.97 -11.07
CA ALA A 127 9.97 11.11 -12.25
C ALA A 127 9.09 9.81 -12.22
N LEU A 128 8.00 9.78 -11.44
CA LEU A 128 7.15 8.59 -11.32
C LEU A 128 6.47 8.20 -12.65
N SER A 129 6.32 9.14 -13.56
CA SER A 129 5.82 8.90 -14.93
C SER A 129 6.66 7.88 -15.72
N LYS A 130 7.93 7.63 -15.33
CA LYS A 130 8.79 6.60 -15.93
C LYS A 130 8.39 5.18 -15.55
N HIS A 131 7.71 5.00 -14.42
CA HIS A 131 7.35 3.70 -13.87
C HIS A 131 5.89 3.34 -14.14
N ILE A 132 4.99 4.31 -13.94
CA ILE A 132 3.56 4.15 -14.17
C ILE A 132 2.95 5.49 -14.60
N THR A 133 1.99 5.47 -15.50
CA THR A 133 1.25 6.68 -15.88
C THR A 133 0.27 7.09 -14.77
N LEU A 134 -0.02 8.38 -14.64
CA LEU A 134 -0.99 8.87 -13.66
C LEU A 134 -2.37 8.23 -13.82
N ASN A 135 -2.82 8.01 -15.07
CA ASN A 135 -4.12 7.37 -15.31
C ASN A 135 -4.12 5.91 -14.85
N ARG A 136 -3.03 5.18 -15.09
CA ARG A 136 -2.93 3.80 -14.62
C ARG A 136 -2.89 3.72 -13.10
N TYR A 137 -2.14 4.61 -12.45
CA TYR A 137 -2.13 4.73 -10.99
C TYR A 137 -3.53 4.95 -10.39
N LYS A 138 -4.37 5.75 -11.05
CA LYS A 138 -5.74 5.99 -10.60
C LYS A 138 -6.68 4.81 -10.83
N ASN A 139 -6.36 3.95 -11.77
CA ASN A 139 -7.19 2.80 -12.11
C ASN A 139 -6.87 1.58 -11.24
N LEU A 140 -5.68 1.52 -10.65
CA LEU A 140 -5.27 0.49 -9.70
C LEU A 140 -5.75 0.79 -8.28
#